data_766f05baa2e1ffdb1ff6784f67d643cb
#
_entry.id   766f05baa2e1ffdb1ff6784f67d643cb
#
_cell.length_a   1.000
_cell.length_b   1.000
_cell.length_c   1.000
_cell.angle_alpha   90.00
_cell.angle_beta   90.00
_cell.angle_gamma   90.00
#
_symmetry.space_group_name_H-M   'P 1'
#
loop_
_entity.id
_entity.type
_entity.pdbx_description
1 polymer ?
#
loop_
_entity_poly.entity_id
_entity_poly.type
_entity_poly.pdbx_seq_one_letter_code
_entity_poly.pdbx_strand_id
1 'polypeptide(L)'
;MDLKVISEKELLSQFRADEPEKFYRFISSFEKYVAPIMRAKGYRRINESERTVAFLFGEVTFSRSRWTNGKRTRIPVDEKLGLKKHVRYAPELLFRISKLATFLPYRQVCKIIEMDYSISISKDIVLKVVKLANKLLKEKERYRYLKDENNVQKIKSNRIYVEGDGVMVKCNSGGDERKNMDLAHFVVHTGRKQVGPNRYELQNKKEIINSSHAKAKEEL
;
A
#
# COMPACT_ATOMS: atom_id res chain seq x y z
N MET A 1 13.22 13.85 48.02
CA MET A 1 12.16 13.77 46.98
C MET A 1 12.57 12.69 45.99
N ASP A 2 12.06 11.47 46.17
CA ASP A 2 12.42 10.38 45.28
C ASP A 2 11.72 10.57 43.92
N LEU A 3 12.48 10.98 42.92
CA LEU A 3 12.00 11.04 41.55
C LEU A 3 11.81 9.63 41.02
N LYS A 4 10.55 9.21 40.93
CA LYS A 4 10.18 7.92 40.35
C LYS A 4 10.55 7.92 38.86
N VAL A 5 11.44 7.02 38.46
CA VAL A 5 11.81 6.87 37.05
C VAL A 5 10.59 6.36 36.27
N ILE A 6 10.18 7.09 35.25
CA ILE A 6 9.13 6.66 34.31
C ILE A 6 9.79 5.81 33.22
N SER A 7 9.23 4.64 32.92
CA SER A 7 9.71 3.81 31.83
C SER A 7 9.34 4.43 30.48
N GLU A 8 10.19 4.25 29.46
CA GLU A 8 9.91 4.69 28.08
C GLU A 8 8.57 4.11 27.57
N LYS A 9 8.26 2.87 27.95
CA LYS A 9 7.00 2.21 27.61
C LYS A 9 5.77 2.92 28.18
N GLU A 10 5.87 3.44 29.42
CA GLU A 10 4.78 4.21 30.06
C GLU A 10 4.62 5.56 29.37
N LEU A 11 5.71 6.26 29.05
CA LEU A 11 5.67 7.51 28.28
C LEU A 11 5.05 7.31 26.91
N LEU A 12 5.44 6.26 26.19
CA LEU A 12 4.88 5.93 24.87
C LEU A 12 3.38 5.64 24.94
N SER A 13 2.94 4.94 26.02
CA SER A 13 1.53 4.67 26.26
C SER A 13 0.73 5.96 26.51
N GLN A 14 1.28 6.91 27.27
CA GLN A 14 0.66 8.22 27.50
C GLN A 14 0.56 9.02 26.20
N PHE A 15 1.62 9.13 25.41
CA PHE A 15 1.59 9.84 24.13
C PHE A 15 0.57 9.24 23.15
N ARG A 16 0.48 7.91 23.12
CA ARG A 16 -0.54 7.22 22.28
C ARG A 16 -1.97 7.46 22.76
N ALA A 17 -2.17 7.66 24.05
CA ALA A 17 -3.50 7.98 24.59
C ALA A 17 -4.00 9.38 24.16
N ASP A 18 -3.08 10.32 23.90
CA ASP A 18 -3.41 11.70 23.48
C ASP A 18 -3.69 11.81 21.96
N GLU A 19 -3.21 10.88 21.16
CA GLU A 19 -3.37 10.93 19.69
C GLU A 19 -4.83 10.86 19.22
N PRO A 20 -5.72 10.02 19.78
CA PRO A 20 -7.14 10.02 19.44
C PRO A 20 -7.84 11.35 19.68
N GLU A 21 -7.48 12.07 20.75
CA GLU A 21 -8.08 13.39 21.05
C GLU A 21 -7.73 14.42 19.97
N LYS A 22 -6.47 14.46 19.53
CA LYS A 22 -6.03 15.33 18.42
C LYS A 22 -6.77 14.98 17.13
N PHE A 23 -6.97 13.69 16.88
CA PHE A 23 -7.74 13.23 15.74
C PHE A 23 -9.21 13.66 15.81
N TYR A 24 -9.88 13.51 16.95
CA TYR A 24 -11.26 13.97 17.13
C TYR A 24 -11.42 15.47 16.94
N ARG A 25 -10.48 16.25 17.47
CA ARG A 25 -10.45 17.72 17.27
C ARG A 25 -10.30 18.06 15.78
N PHE A 26 -9.44 17.34 15.06
CA PHE A 26 -9.28 17.49 13.62
C PHE A 26 -10.60 17.17 12.88
N ILE A 27 -11.26 16.05 13.17
CA ILE A 27 -12.54 15.67 12.54
C ILE A 27 -13.61 16.72 12.80
N SER A 28 -13.79 17.16 14.05
CA SER A 28 -14.77 18.17 14.42
C SER A 28 -14.51 19.50 13.70
N SER A 29 -13.27 19.97 13.64
CA SER A 29 -12.90 21.19 12.95
C SER A 29 -13.13 21.08 11.44
N PHE A 30 -12.80 19.95 10.85
CA PHE A 30 -13.01 19.69 9.43
C PHE A 30 -14.50 19.62 9.07
N GLU A 31 -15.34 18.96 9.88
CA GLU A 31 -16.80 18.91 9.68
C GLU A 31 -17.41 20.32 9.70
N LYS A 32 -16.99 21.17 10.65
CA LYS A 32 -17.43 22.57 10.72
C LYS A 32 -17.01 23.37 9.48
N TYR A 33 -15.79 23.17 9.03
CA TYR A 33 -15.25 23.83 7.83
C TYR A 33 -15.95 23.39 6.54
N VAL A 34 -16.20 22.10 6.37
CA VAL A 34 -16.72 21.57 5.12
C VAL A 34 -18.26 21.75 4.97
N ALA A 35 -18.99 21.90 6.08
CA ALA A 35 -20.45 22.00 6.07
C ALA A 35 -20.98 23.17 5.20
N PRO A 36 -20.49 24.42 5.29
CA PRO A 36 -20.93 25.51 4.42
C PRO A 36 -20.56 25.25 2.95
N ILE A 37 -19.42 24.64 2.68
CA ILE A 37 -18.98 24.31 1.32
C ILE A 37 -19.92 23.28 0.68
N MET A 38 -20.33 22.27 1.44
CA MET A 38 -21.28 21.25 0.96
C MET A 38 -22.64 21.86 0.67
N ARG A 39 -23.14 22.77 1.52
CA ARG A 39 -24.40 23.49 1.28
C ARG A 39 -24.33 24.36 0.03
N ALA A 40 -23.26 25.13 -0.15
CA ALA A 40 -23.03 25.93 -1.35
C ALA A 40 -23.00 25.10 -2.65
N LYS A 41 -22.56 23.83 -2.57
CA LYS A 41 -22.59 22.88 -3.69
C LYS A 41 -23.94 22.15 -3.86
N GLY A 42 -24.98 22.56 -3.17
CA GLY A 42 -26.31 21.96 -3.28
C GLY A 42 -26.49 20.62 -2.56
N TYR A 43 -25.61 20.29 -1.63
CA TYR A 43 -25.75 19.09 -0.81
C TYR A 43 -26.49 19.43 0.50
N ARG A 44 -27.38 18.52 0.92
CA ARG A 44 -28.01 18.53 2.24
C ARG A 44 -27.44 17.42 3.11
N ARG A 45 -27.30 17.66 4.41
CA ARG A 45 -26.90 16.65 5.40
C ARG A 45 -28.05 15.67 5.60
N ILE A 46 -27.77 14.38 5.54
CA ILE A 46 -28.76 13.30 5.77
C ILE A 46 -28.74 12.90 7.25
N ASN A 47 -27.60 12.40 7.70
CA ASN A 47 -27.37 11.88 9.03
C ASN A 47 -25.88 11.84 9.37
N GLU A 48 -25.60 11.48 10.60
CA GLU A 48 -24.26 11.06 11.04
C GLU A 48 -24.19 9.55 11.12
N SER A 49 -23.02 9.01 10.94
CA SER A 49 -22.75 7.58 11.11
C SER A 49 -21.35 7.37 11.64
N GLU A 50 -21.23 6.44 12.57
CA GLU A 50 -19.93 6.03 13.11
C GLU A 50 -19.16 5.15 12.15
N ARG A 51 -17.86 5.18 12.28
CA ARG A 51 -16.93 4.33 11.54
C ARG A 51 -15.70 4.04 12.38
N THR A 52 -15.36 2.76 12.47
CA THR A 52 -14.11 2.32 13.08
C THR A 52 -13.08 2.05 12.01
N VAL A 53 -11.90 2.64 12.14
CA VAL A 53 -10.78 2.50 11.20
C VAL A 53 -9.48 2.34 11.99
N ALA A 54 -8.65 1.41 11.56
CA ALA A 54 -7.30 1.24 12.06
C ALA A 54 -6.34 2.15 11.29
N PHE A 55 -5.66 3.04 12.00
CA PHE A 55 -4.60 3.94 11.55
C PHE A 55 -3.25 3.49 12.14
N LEU A 56 -2.15 4.13 11.76
CA LEU A 56 -0.84 3.86 12.36
C LEU A 56 -0.76 4.19 13.85
N PHE A 57 -1.63 5.04 14.35
CA PHE A 57 -1.72 5.41 15.77
C PHE A 57 -2.78 4.60 16.55
N GLY A 58 -3.36 3.56 15.96
CA GLY A 58 -4.32 2.68 16.60
C GLY A 58 -5.66 2.59 15.90
N GLU A 59 -6.59 1.87 16.51
CA GLU A 59 -7.97 1.74 16.02
C GLU A 59 -8.85 2.83 16.63
N VAL A 60 -9.52 3.63 15.80
CA VAL A 60 -10.32 4.77 16.23
C VAL A 60 -11.72 4.69 15.64
N THR A 61 -12.73 4.91 16.50
CA THR A 61 -14.14 5.03 16.10
C THR A 61 -14.53 6.51 16.11
N PHE A 62 -15.01 7.02 15.00
CA PHE A 62 -15.39 8.42 14.84
C PHE A 62 -16.69 8.59 14.07
N SER A 63 -17.45 9.63 14.44
CA SER A 63 -18.67 10.03 13.74
C SER A 63 -18.35 10.91 12.54
N ARG A 64 -19.11 10.76 11.47
CA ARG A 64 -18.96 11.53 10.25
C ARG A 64 -20.30 11.81 9.58
N SER A 65 -20.42 12.99 8.99
CA SER A 65 -21.64 13.46 8.30
C SER A 65 -21.76 12.87 6.89
N ARG A 66 -22.97 12.44 6.55
CA ARG A 66 -23.34 12.01 5.20
C ARG A 66 -24.16 13.10 4.52
N TRP A 67 -23.77 13.43 3.30
CA TRP A 67 -24.35 14.49 2.50
C TRP A 67 -24.89 13.97 1.18
N THR A 68 -26.05 14.50 0.72
CA THR A 68 -26.63 14.12 -0.57
C THR A 68 -27.13 15.34 -1.34
N ASN A 69 -27.07 15.26 -2.67
CA ASN A 69 -27.74 16.19 -3.59
C ASN A 69 -28.91 15.53 -4.33
N GLY A 70 -29.43 14.40 -3.81
CA GLY A 70 -30.46 13.59 -4.46
C GLY A 70 -29.91 12.57 -5.47
N LYS A 71 -28.82 12.87 -6.15
CA LYS A 71 -28.18 11.97 -7.14
C LYS A 71 -26.97 11.21 -6.58
N ARG A 72 -26.22 11.85 -5.70
CA ARG A 72 -24.98 11.28 -5.14
C ARG A 72 -24.91 11.50 -3.64
N THR A 73 -24.36 10.53 -2.94
CA THR A 73 -24.04 10.63 -1.50
C THR A 73 -22.54 10.77 -1.34
N ARG A 74 -22.12 11.73 -0.50
CA ARG A 74 -20.72 11.99 -0.18
C ARG A 74 -20.51 11.97 1.33
N ILE A 75 -19.32 11.58 1.73
CA ILE A 75 -18.85 11.60 3.12
C ILE A 75 -17.49 12.33 3.10
N PRO A 76 -17.50 13.67 3.29
CA PRO A 76 -16.30 14.49 3.11
C PRO A 76 -15.12 14.07 3.99
N VAL A 77 -15.38 13.60 5.21
CA VAL A 77 -14.34 13.08 6.11
C VAL A 77 -13.66 11.86 5.50
N ASP A 78 -14.42 10.88 5.00
CA ASP A 78 -13.85 9.70 4.36
C ASP A 78 -13.01 10.08 3.12
N GLU A 79 -13.49 11.04 2.33
CA GLU A 79 -12.78 11.56 1.15
C GLU A 79 -11.48 12.25 1.55
N LYS A 80 -11.50 13.07 2.61
CA LYS A 80 -10.33 13.78 3.12
C LYS A 80 -9.26 12.81 3.66
N LEU A 81 -9.68 11.73 4.31
CA LEU A 81 -8.80 10.69 4.86
C LEU A 81 -8.41 9.62 3.83
N GLY A 82 -8.90 9.71 2.59
CA GLY A 82 -8.64 8.70 1.56
C GLY A 82 -9.27 7.33 1.84
N LEU A 83 -10.31 7.29 2.68
CA LEU A 83 -10.94 6.06 3.13
C LEU A 83 -11.96 5.55 2.10
N LYS A 84 -11.74 4.36 1.57
CA LYS A 84 -12.71 3.71 0.66
C LYS A 84 -13.86 3.10 1.46
N LYS A 85 -15.02 2.97 0.78
CA LYS A 85 -16.21 2.32 1.34
C LYS A 85 -15.88 0.90 1.82
N HIS A 86 -16.38 0.52 3.00
CA HIS A 86 -16.19 -0.81 3.62
C HIS A 86 -14.73 -1.22 3.94
N VAL A 87 -13.76 -0.34 3.85
CA VAL A 87 -12.37 -0.63 4.26
C VAL A 87 -12.17 -0.19 5.70
N ARG A 88 -11.67 -1.10 6.55
CA ARG A 88 -11.40 -0.86 7.99
C ARG A 88 -9.98 -0.36 8.27
N TYR A 89 -9.14 -0.30 7.27
CA TYR A 89 -7.72 0.04 7.41
C TYR A 89 -7.40 1.31 6.62
N ALA A 90 -6.70 2.25 7.24
CA ALA A 90 -6.24 3.46 6.58
C ALA A 90 -5.23 3.15 5.45
N PRO A 91 -5.17 3.97 4.40
CA PRO A 91 -4.27 3.73 3.25
C PRO A 91 -2.81 3.56 3.65
N GLU A 92 -2.33 4.36 4.61
CA GLU A 92 -0.94 4.30 5.06
C GLU A 92 -0.63 2.99 5.81
N LEU A 93 -1.57 2.49 6.62
CA LEU A 93 -1.44 1.19 7.27
C LEU A 93 -1.40 0.05 6.23
N LEU A 94 -2.26 0.11 5.20
CA LEU A 94 -2.23 -0.87 4.10
C LEU A 94 -0.89 -0.83 3.36
N PHE A 95 -0.36 0.36 3.10
CA PHE A 95 0.95 0.53 2.49
C PHE A 95 2.06 -0.06 3.36
N ARG A 96 2.05 0.20 4.67
CA ARG A 96 3.03 -0.36 5.62
C ARG A 96 2.98 -1.89 5.65
N ILE A 97 1.78 -2.48 5.72
CA ILE A 97 1.59 -3.94 5.67
C ILE A 97 2.15 -4.51 4.35
N SER A 98 1.83 -3.90 3.21
CA SER A 98 2.32 -4.38 1.91
C SER A 98 3.84 -4.33 1.82
N LYS A 99 4.46 -3.25 2.33
CA LYS A 99 5.91 -3.09 2.34
C LYS A 99 6.60 -4.11 3.25
N LEU A 100 6.08 -4.34 4.45
CA LEU A 100 6.62 -5.38 5.35
C LEU A 100 6.52 -6.79 4.74
N ALA A 101 5.44 -7.07 4.01
CA ALA A 101 5.22 -8.36 3.37
C ALA A 101 6.19 -8.65 2.21
N THR A 102 6.96 -7.67 1.72
CA THR A 102 8.04 -7.91 0.75
C THR A 102 9.32 -8.47 1.39
N PHE A 103 9.48 -8.29 2.70
CA PHE A 103 10.69 -8.69 3.42
C PHE A 103 10.45 -9.84 4.41
N LEU A 104 9.20 -10.01 4.87
CA LEU A 104 8.87 -10.88 5.98
C LEU A 104 7.71 -11.83 5.66
N PRO A 105 7.73 -13.05 6.23
CA PRO A 105 6.58 -13.95 6.21
C PRO A 105 5.35 -13.31 6.86
N TYR A 106 4.15 -13.59 6.35
CA TYR A 106 2.89 -12.97 6.80
C TYR A 106 2.62 -13.08 8.29
N ARG A 107 3.05 -14.18 8.94
CA ARG A 107 2.94 -14.34 10.40
C ARG A 107 3.78 -13.31 11.16
N GLN A 108 4.97 -13.00 10.65
CA GLN A 108 5.85 -12.00 11.26
C GLN A 108 5.30 -10.59 11.02
N VAL A 109 4.76 -10.31 9.83
CA VAL A 109 4.06 -9.04 9.55
C VAL A 109 2.93 -8.80 10.57
N CYS A 110 2.07 -9.80 10.83
CA CYS A 110 1.01 -9.68 11.83
C CYS A 110 1.56 -9.31 13.21
N LYS A 111 2.63 -9.99 13.67
CA LYS A 111 3.25 -9.73 14.98
C LYS A 111 3.84 -8.31 15.08
N ILE A 112 4.50 -7.83 14.03
CA ILE A 112 5.09 -6.48 14.00
C ILE A 112 3.98 -5.42 14.04
N ILE A 113 2.93 -5.58 13.23
CA ILE A 113 1.79 -4.64 13.25
C ILE A 113 1.12 -4.60 14.62
N GLU A 114 0.97 -5.74 15.28
CA GLU A 114 0.41 -5.81 16.63
C GLU A 114 1.32 -5.15 17.67
N MET A 115 2.63 -5.40 17.59
CA MET A 115 3.63 -4.84 18.52
C MET A 115 3.77 -3.33 18.34
N ASP A 116 3.86 -2.84 17.10
CA ASP A 116 4.15 -1.43 16.80
C ASP A 116 2.91 -0.54 16.91
N TYR A 117 1.74 -1.05 16.53
CA TYR A 117 0.51 -0.23 16.40
C TYR A 117 -0.63 -0.69 17.29
N SER A 118 -0.46 -1.77 18.06
CA SER A 118 -1.51 -2.40 18.88
C SER A 118 -2.76 -2.78 18.07
N ILE A 119 -2.57 -3.17 16.81
CA ILE A 119 -3.62 -3.55 15.86
C ILE A 119 -3.47 -5.03 15.55
N SER A 120 -4.49 -5.83 15.87
CA SER A 120 -4.51 -7.25 15.52
C SER A 120 -5.02 -7.44 14.08
N ILE A 121 -4.21 -8.09 13.25
CA ILE A 121 -4.56 -8.45 11.87
C ILE A 121 -4.31 -9.93 11.60
N SER A 122 -5.10 -10.53 10.72
CA SER A 122 -4.90 -11.91 10.28
C SER A 122 -4.00 -12.01 9.05
N LYS A 123 -3.43 -13.19 8.82
CA LYS A 123 -2.66 -13.51 7.59
C LYS A 123 -3.47 -13.29 6.31
N ASP A 124 -4.78 -13.52 6.37
CA ASP A 124 -5.67 -13.31 5.22
C ASP A 124 -5.80 -11.83 4.85
N ILE A 125 -5.73 -10.95 5.85
CA ILE A 125 -5.70 -9.50 5.62
C ILE A 125 -4.38 -9.13 4.94
N VAL A 126 -3.25 -9.64 5.41
CA VAL A 126 -1.95 -9.41 4.76
C VAL A 126 -1.99 -9.89 3.31
N LEU A 127 -2.50 -11.09 3.03
CA LEU A 127 -2.66 -11.61 1.67
C LEU A 127 -3.54 -10.71 0.80
N LYS A 128 -4.68 -10.23 1.32
CA LYS A 128 -5.58 -9.30 0.60
C LYS A 128 -4.88 -7.99 0.28
N VAL A 129 -4.09 -7.47 1.22
CA VAL A 129 -3.32 -6.23 1.03
C VAL A 129 -2.24 -6.41 -0.03
N VAL A 130 -1.51 -7.52 -0.02
CA VAL A 130 -0.49 -7.83 -1.04
C VAL A 130 -1.13 -7.96 -2.42
N LYS A 131 -2.28 -8.65 -2.55
CA LYS A 131 -3.02 -8.72 -3.82
C LYS A 131 -3.47 -7.35 -4.32
N LEU A 132 -3.96 -6.48 -3.42
CA LEU A 132 -4.34 -5.11 -3.74
C LEU A 132 -3.13 -4.29 -4.21
N ALA A 133 -2.01 -4.36 -3.50
CA ALA A 133 -0.77 -3.67 -3.86
C ALA A 133 -0.27 -4.10 -5.24
N ASN A 134 -0.26 -5.41 -5.51
CA ASN A 134 0.12 -5.95 -6.82
C ASN A 134 -0.78 -5.42 -7.95
N LYS A 135 -2.11 -5.38 -7.73
CA LYS A 135 -3.05 -4.81 -8.70
C LYS A 135 -2.73 -3.34 -8.98
N LEU A 136 -2.53 -2.55 -7.93
CA LEU A 136 -2.24 -1.10 -8.08
C LEU A 136 -0.90 -0.83 -8.76
N LEU A 137 0.13 -1.65 -8.50
CA LEU A 137 1.42 -1.55 -9.16
C LEU A 137 1.30 -1.88 -10.65
N LYS A 138 0.58 -2.94 -11.02
CA LYS A 138 0.31 -3.28 -12.43
C LYS A 138 -0.47 -2.18 -13.15
N GLU A 139 -1.48 -1.58 -12.50
CA GLU A 139 -2.20 -0.43 -13.05
C GLU A 139 -1.26 0.76 -13.23
N LYS A 140 -0.40 1.07 -12.24
CA LYS A 140 0.59 2.15 -12.33
C LYS A 140 1.54 1.95 -13.52
N GLU A 141 2.01 0.74 -13.76
CA GLU A 141 2.88 0.44 -14.92
C GLU A 141 2.16 0.67 -16.25
N ARG A 142 0.90 0.21 -16.37
CA ARG A 142 0.10 0.45 -17.59
C ARG A 142 -0.10 1.93 -17.89
N TYR A 143 -0.31 2.77 -16.87
CA TYR A 143 -0.51 4.21 -17.03
C TYR A 143 0.78 5.02 -17.05
N ARG A 144 1.94 4.40 -16.81
CA ARG A 144 3.24 5.07 -16.82
C ARG A 144 3.51 5.74 -18.15
N TYR A 145 3.25 5.05 -19.24
CA TYR A 145 3.47 5.56 -20.60
C TYR A 145 2.51 6.71 -20.96
N LEU A 146 1.27 6.70 -20.48
CA LEU A 146 0.29 7.76 -20.76
C LEU A 146 0.61 9.08 -20.04
N LYS A 147 1.29 9.02 -18.89
CA LYS A 147 1.71 10.24 -18.16
C LYS A 147 3.04 10.80 -18.63
N ASP A 148 3.92 9.94 -19.10
CA ASP A 148 5.31 10.26 -19.41
C ASP A 148 5.59 10.23 -20.92
N GLU A 149 4.58 10.35 -21.80
CA GLU A 149 4.78 10.35 -23.28
C GLU A 149 5.86 11.37 -23.72
N ASN A 150 5.96 12.50 -23.03
CA ASN A 150 6.99 13.53 -23.30
C ASN A 150 8.33 13.28 -22.60
N ASN A 151 8.40 12.35 -21.63
CA ASN A 151 9.59 12.07 -20.83
C ASN A 151 10.18 10.67 -21.07
N VAL A 152 9.61 9.89 -21.98
CA VAL A 152 10.19 8.60 -22.34
C VAL A 152 11.48 8.83 -23.10
N GLN A 153 12.62 8.73 -22.42
CA GLN A 153 13.94 8.74 -23.07
C GLN A 153 14.03 7.56 -24.03
N LYS A 154 13.98 7.85 -25.32
CA LYS A 154 14.26 6.84 -26.34
C LYS A 154 15.76 6.52 -26.28
N ILE A 155 16.09 5.31 -25.85
CA ILE A 155 17.45 4.83 -25.78
C ILE A 155 17.81 4.31 -27.17
N LYS A 156 18.75 4.99 -27.86
CA LYS A 156 19.33 4.46 -29.07
C LYS A 156 20.43 3.47 -28.71
N SER A 157 20.28 2.23 -29.13
CA SER A 157 21.31 1.20 -28.96
C SER A 157 21.42 0.38 -30.23
N ASN A 158 22.68 0.05 -30.60
CA ASN A 158 22.94 -0.82 -31.76
C ASN A 158 22.57 -2.28 -31.51
N ARG A 159 22.47 -2.68 -30.24
CA ARG A 159 22.15 -4.06 -29.83
C ARG A 159 21.31 -4.04 -28.58
N ILE A 160 20.34 -4.93 -28.51
CA ILE A 160 19.55 -5.24 -27.33
C ILE A 160 19.83 -6.71 -26.98
N TYR A 161 20.19 -6.93 -25.74
CA TYR A 161 20.42 -8.28 -25.20
C TYR A 161 19.20 -8.68 -24.40
N VAL A 162 18.74 -9.90 -24.61
CA VAL A 162 17.64 -10.52 -23.86
C VAL A 162 18.18 -11.82 -23.27
N GLU A 163 18.28 -11.86 -21.97
CA GLU A 163 18.68 -13.05 -21.22
C GLU A 163 17.45 -13.58 -20.51
N GLY A 164 17.23 -14.90 -20.55
CA GLY A 164 16.08 -15.55 -19.95
C GLY A 164 16.49 -16.76 -19.14
N ASP A 165 15.98 -16.87 -17.93
CA ASP A 165 16.17 -17.99 -17.03
C ASP A 165 14.84 -18.38 -16.38
N GLY A 166 14.74 -19.63 -15.92
CA GLY A 166 13.59 -20.19 -15.22
C GLY A 166 13.99 -20.74 -13.87
N VAL A 167 13.24 -20.36 -12.83
CA VAL A 167 13.44 -20.86 -11.47
C VAL A 167 12.21 -21.66 -11.02
N MET A 168 12.41 -22.95 -10.69
CA MET A 168 11.36 -23.78 -10.12
C MET A 168 11.17 -23.48 -8.63
N VAL A 169 10.01 -22.91 -8.27
CA VAL A 169 9.65 -22.58 -6.91
C VAL A 169 8.56 -23.51 -6.40
N LYS A 170 8.76 -24.08 -5.22
CA LYS A 170 7.71 -24.87 -4.56
C LYS A 170 6.57 -23.97 -4.11
N CYS A 171 5.37 -24.23 -4.62
CA CYS A 171 4.16 -23.49 -4.28
C CYS A 171 3.25 -24.33 -3.39
N ASN A 172 2.89 -23.80 -2.22
CA ASN A 172 1.84 -24.37 -1.38
C ASN A 172 0.51 -23.71 -1.76
N SER A 173 -0.19 -24.29 -2.73
CA SER A 173 -1.49 -23.77 -3.20
C SER A 173 -2.69 -24.32 -2.40
N GLY A 174 -2.51 -24.69 -1.13
CA GLY A 174 -3.61 -25.04 -0.22
C GLY A 174 -4.30 -26.41 -0.50
N GLY A 175 -3.75 -27.25 -1.37
CA GLY A 175 -4.16 -28.62 -1.59
C GLY A 175 -3.04 -29.61 -1.23
N ASP A 176 -3.36 -30.89 -1.14
CA ASP A 176 -2.41 -31.96 -0.79
C ASP A 176 -1.29 -32.15 -1.83
N GLU A 177 -1.40 -31.59 -3.02
CA GLU A 177 -0.39 -31.63 -4.05
C GLU A 177 0.54 -30.42 -4.00
N ARG A 178 1.81 -30.66 -3.71
CA ARG A 178 2.89 -29.69 -3.84
C ARG A 178 3.17 -29.44 -5.33
N LYS A 179 2.66 -28.35 -5.88
CA LYS A 179 2.94 -27.94 -7.25
C LYS A 179 4.19 -27.08 -7.31
N ASN A 180 5.10 -27.42 -8.22
CA ASN A 180 6.19 -26.54 -8.58
C ASN A 180 5.67 -25.48 -9.55
N MET A 181 6.02 -24.22 -9.32
CA MET A 181 5.75 -23.12 -10.22
C MET A 181 7.05 -22.71 -10.90
N ASP A 182 7.04 -22.66 -12.22
CA ASP A 182 8.15 -22.17 -13.02
C ASP A 182 8.03 -20.63 -13.11
N LEU A 183 8.98 -19.93 -12.46
CA LEU A 183 9.09 -18.48 -12.56
C LEU A 183 10.05 -18.14 -13.69
N ALA A 184 9.50 -17.61 -14.79
CA ALA A 184 10.29 -17.06 -15.87
C ALA A 184 10.85 -15.68 -15.48
N HIS A 185 12.15 -15.51 -15.59
CA HIS A 185 12.86 -14.25 -15.38
C HIS A 185 13.61 -13.87 -16.66
N PHE A 186 13.22 -12.76 -17.27
CA PHE A 186 13.91 -12.19 -18.41
C PHE A 186 14.55 -10.87 -18.01
N VAL A 187 15.76 -10.65 -18.52
CA VAL A 187 16.52 -9.42 -18.36
C VAL A 187 16.79 -8.84 -19.73
N VAL A 188 16.32 -7.62 -19.97
CA VAL A 188 16.58 -6.86 -21.19
C VAL A 188 17.57 -5.74 -20.86
N HIS A 189 18.65 -5.63 -21.64
CA HIS A 189 19.66 -4.59 -21.42
C HIS A 189 20.35 -4.19 -22.74
N THR A 190 21.05 -3.06 -22.74
CA THR A 190 21.75 -2.54 -23.93
C THR A 190 23.26 -2.80 -23.91
N GLY A 191 23.76 -3.45 -22.87
CA GLY A 191 25.16 -3.77 -22.72
C GLY A 191 25.58 -3.79 -21.25
N ARG A 192 26.90 -3.87 -21.02
CA ARG A 192 27.50 -3.83 -19.70
C ARG A 192 28.54 -2.72 -19.59
N LYS A 193 28.64 -2.09 -18.44
CA LYS A 193 29.68 -1.09 -18.13
C LYS A 193 30.50 -1.61 -16.96
N GLN A 194 31.82 -1.52 -17.06
CA GLN A 194 32.70 -1.83 -15.97
C GLN A 194 32.66 -0.71 -14.91
N VAL A 195 32.37 -1.05 -13.68
CA VAL A 195 32.25 -0.11 -12.54
C VAL A 195 33.33 -0.36 -11.48
N GLY A 196 34.18 -1.37 -11.68
CA GLY A 196 35.31 -1.70 -10.81
C GLY A 196 36.19 -2.77 -11.44
N PRO A 197 37.31 -3.16 -10.80
CA PRO A 197 38.32 -4.05 -11.39
C PRO A 197 37.76 -5.37 -11.95
N ASN A 198 36.75 -5.97 -11.30
CA ASN A 198 36.08 -7.19 -11.75
C ASN A 198 34.55 -7.07 -11.61
N ARG A 199 34.02 -5.85 -11.60
CA ARG A 199 32.59 -5.60 -11.42
C ARG A 199 32.00 -4.90 -12.63
N TYR A 200 30.90 -5.50 -13.13
CA TYR A 200 30.15 -4.98 -14.27
C TYR A 200 28.70 -4.70 -13.87
N GLU A 201 28.12 -3.67 -14.40
CA GLU A 201 26.70 -3.36 -14.26
C GLU A 201 26.03 -3.34 -15.65
N LEU A 202 24.82 -3.89 -15.72
CA LEU A 202 24.02 -3.88 -16.95
C LEU A 202 23.46 -2.48 -17.21
N GLN A 203 23.61 -2.01 -18.43
CA GLN A 203 23.11 -0.71 -18.86
C GLN A 203 21.65 -0.81 -19.28
N ASN A 204 20.83 0.15 -18.85
CA ASN A 204 19.41 0.24 -19.19
C ASN A 204 18.63 -1.06 -18.89
N LYS A 205 18.97 -1.70 -17.79
CA LYS A 205 18.40 -2.98 -17.35
C LYS A 205 16.90 -2.85 -17.11
N LYS A 206 16.11 -3.75 -17.74
CA LYS A 206 14.70 -4.00 -17.43
C LYS A 206 14.53 -5.47 -17.09
N GLU A 207 13.86 -5.76 -15.98
CA GLU A 207 13.55 -7.12 -15.55
C GLU A 207 12.07 -7.41 -15.76
N ILE A 208 11.76 -8.60 -16.29
CA ILE A 208 10.43 -9.12 -16.49
C ILE A 208 10.36 -10.45 -15.76
N ILE A 209 9.49 -10.53 -14.74
CA ILE A 209 9.29 -11.74 -13.94
C ILE A 209 7.82 -12.15 -14.05
N ASN A 210 7.56 -13.37 -14.52
CA ASN A 210 6.21 -13.89 -14.61
C ASN A 210 6.13 -15.35 -14.17
N SER A 211 4.95 -15.80 -13.78
CA SER A 211 4.66 -17.20 -13.42
C SER A 211 4.51 -18.13 -14.63
N SER A 212 4.83 -17.66 -15.84
CA SER A 212 4.76 -18.41 -17.08
C SER A 212 5.70 -17.80 -18.11
N HIS A 213 6.50 -18.62 -18.77
CA HIS A 213 7.37 -18.21 -19.89
C HIS A 213 6.59 -17.55 -21.04
N ALA A 214 5.39 -18.08 -21.37
CA ALA A 214 4.55 -17.51 -22.42
C ALA A 214 4.16 -16.05 -22.10
N LYS A 215 3.66 -15.79 -20.88
CA LYS A 215 3.30 -14.44 -20.45
C LYS A 215 4.50 -13.51 -20.32
N ALA A 216 5.65 -14.02 -19.88
CA ALA A 216 6.86 -13.22 -19.80
C ALA A 216 7.36 -12.80 -21.19
N LYS A 217 7.22 -13.67 -22.21
CA LYS A 217 7.54 -13.34 -23.62
C LYS A 217 6.58 -12.33 -24.23
N GLU A 218 5.31 -12.30 -23.82
CA GLU A 218 4.34 -11.28 -24.27
C GLU A 218 4.66 -9.88 -23.69
N GLU A 219 5.38 -9.82 -22.58
CA GLU A 219 5.80 -8.55 -21.93
C GLU A 219 7.16 -8.04 -22.45
N LEU A 220 7.90 -8.84 -23.24
CA LEU A 220 9.16 -8.47 -23.92
C LEU A 220 8.91 -7.55 -25.10
#